data_fd9139df18e1945b75a60c020919b664
#
_entry.id   fd9139df18e1945b75a60c020919b664
#
_cell.length_a   1.000
_cell.length_b   1.000
_cell.length_c   1.000
_cell.angle_alpha   90.00
_cell.angle_beta   90.00
_cell.angle_gamma   90.00
#
_symmetry.space_group_name_H-M   'P 1'
#
loop_
_entity.id
_entity.type
_entity.pdbx_description
1 polymer ?
#
loop_
_entity_poly.entity_id
_entity_poly.type
_entity_poly.pdbx_seq_one_letter_code
_entity_poly.pdbx_strand_id
1 'polypeptide(L)'
;MLQTLSIKQFAIIEELEIQFSDGLTVLSGETGSGKSIIIDAIGQLIGMRASSDFVRHGEKKAVIEGIFDIDESKDAIHILKNMDIDVDEDFLLVKREIFSSGKSLCKINNQTVTLQDLRKVMLELLDIHGQHETQSLLKQKYHLTLLDNYAESRYQDLLDKYHQTFQNYKAKKKELEDLESADQALLQRLDLMKFQLEELSEAHLKEGEIERLEIDIKRIQNSEKLSLALNNAHMTLTDENAITDRLYELSNHLLTINDIVPNKYDKLKEDIDQFYYILEDAKHELYDEMVNTEFDEQVLNEYESRMNLLNNLKRKYGKDISELIAYQEKLNNEINKIENYEQSTSQLREEINALYNQVIEVGQALSKQRRIVARELRDHIVSEIQNLQMKDANLEISFKKLEEPNIDGIEFVEFLISPNKGEPLKSLNKIASGGELSRIMLALKSIFVKSRGQTAILFDEVDSGVSGQAAQKMAEKMRDIAEYIQVICISHLPQVASMSDHHLLISKSSKDDRTTTQVQELIGDDKVDEIARMISGASVTDLTRENAREMIQHNQRHR
;
A
#
# COMPACT_ATOMS: atom_id res chain seq x y z
N MET A 1 -16.35 21.85 21.19
CA MET A 1 -17.46 22.84 21.08
C MET A 1 -16.93 24.17 20.56
N LEU A 2 -17.65 24.91 19.68
CA LEU A 2 -17.29 26.27 19.28
C LEU A 2 -17.70 27.24 20.39
N GLN A 3 -16.77 27.95 21.00
CA GLN A 3 -17.06 28.91 22.08
C GLN A 3 -17.13 30.35 21.55
N THR A 4 -16.18 30.75 20.72
CA THR A 4 -16.14 32.13 20.22
C THR A 4 -15.86 32.12 18.73
N LEU A 5 -16.56 32.96 17.99
CA LEU A 5 -16.34 33.23 16.57
C LEU A 5 -16.08 34.73 16.39
N SER A 6 -14.91 35.10 15.91
CA SER A 6 -14.56 36.47 15.53
C SER A 6 -14.37 36.57 14.02
N ILE A 7 -15.05 37.54 13.42
CA ILE A 7 -15.04 37.79 11.97
C ILE A 7 -14.65 39.24 11.73
N LYS A 8 -13.63 39.47 10.91
CA LYS A 8 -13.18 40.83 10.55
C LYS A 8 -13.03 40.97 9.04
N GLN A 9 -13.59 42.05 8.50
CA GLN A 9 -13.51 42.44 7.07
C GLN A 9 -13.95 41.35 6.10
N PHE A 10 -15.03 40.62 6.45
CA PHE A 10 -15.55 39.49 5.68
C PHE A 10 -16.91 39.82 5.06
N ALA A 11 -16.99 39.87 3.74
CA ALA A 11 -18.16 40.24 2.95
C ALA A 11 -18.76 41.60 3.45
N ILE A 12 -19.98 41.58 3.99
CA ILE A 12 -20.62 42.81 4.57
C ILE A 12 -20.27 43.03 6.04
N ILE A 13 -19.59 42.07 6.69
CA ILE A 13 -19.22 42.15 8.09
C ILE A 13 -17.91 42.93 8.22
N GLU A 14 -17.93 44.05 8.97
CA GLU A 14 -16.74 44.83 9.31
C GLU A 14 -15.99 44.16 10.47
N GLU A 15 -16.67 44.02 11.59
CA GLU A 15 -16.21 43.32 12.78
C GLU A 15 -17.41 42.72 13.51
N LEU A 16 -17.34 41.44 13.88
CA LEU A 16 -18.36 40.72 14.59
C LEU A 16 -17.71 39.71 15.51
N GLU A 17 -18.18 39.65 16.75
CA GLU A 17 -17.83 38.62 17.71
C GLU A 17 -19.10 37.99 18.24
N ILE A 18 -19.14 36.65 18.23
CA ILE A 18 -20.26 35.85 18.70
C ILE A 18 -19.73 34.87 19.73
N GLN A 19 -20.37 34.84 20.89
CA GLN A 19 -20.15 33.81 21.90
C GLN A 19 -21.23 32.76 21.77
N PHE A 20 -20.85 31.51 21.77
CA PHE A 20 -21.73 30.35 21.74
C PHE A 20 -21.61 29.59 23.04
N SER A 21 -22.71 28.96 23.42
CA SER A 21 -22.78 28.11 24.61
C SER A 21 -23.26 26.70 24.22
N ASP A 22 -23.29 25.79 25.16
CA ASP A 22 -23.88 24.46 25.01
C ASP A 22 -25.38 24.53 24.65
N GLY A 23 -25.88 23.40 24.15
CA GLY A 23 -27.28 23.27 23.81
C GLY A 23 -27.61 23.76 22.40
N LEU A 24 -28.88 24.15 22.21
CA LEU A 24 -29.42 24.60 20.92
C LEU A 24 -29.36 26.12 20.81
N THR A 25 -28.45 26.62 19.98
CA THR A 25 -28.37 28.02 19.57
C THR A 25 -29.09 28.22 18.23
N VAL A 26 -30.06 29.12 18.18
CA VAL A 26 -30.79 29.47 16.96
C VAL A 26 -30.45 30.89 16.52
N LEU A 27 -30.06 31.04 15.25
CA LEU A 27 -29.84 32.32 14.62
C LEU A 27 -31.05 32.68 13.76
N SER A 28 -31.76 33.76 14.13
CA SER A 28 -32.85 34.32 13.34
C SER A 28 -32.49 35.68 12.74
N GLY A 29 -33.35 36.21 11.89
CA GLY A 29 -33.19 37.52 11.28
C GLY A 29 -33.76 37.56 9.86
N GLU A 30 -33.81 38.75 9.26
CA GLU A 30 -34.36 38.95 7.91
C GLU A 30 -33.52 38.32 6.82
N THR A 31 -34.13 38.01 5.66
CA THR A 31 -33.41 37.50 4.48
C THR A 31 -32.35 38.52 4.05
N GLY A 32 -31.13 38.05 3.88
CA GLY A 32 -30.00 38.93 3.55
C GLY A 32 -29.39 39.71 4.72
N SER A 33 -29.77 39.42 6.01
CA SER A 33 -29.18 40.08 7.19
C SER A 33 -27.71 39.69 7.45
N GLY A 34 -27.20 38.68 6.79
CA GLY A 34 -25.84 38.19 6.99
C GLY A 34 -25.75 36.79 7.61
N LYS A 35 -26.89 36.10 7.79
CA LYS A 35 -26.94 34.72 8.33
C LYS A 35 -26.06 33.76 7.56
N SER A 36 -26.23 33.69 6.23
CA SER A 36 -25.41 32.83 5.36
C SER A 36 -23.93 33.19 5.39
N ILE A 37 -23.62 34.49 5.59
CA ILE A 37 -22.22 34.95 5.69
C ILE A 37 -21.53 34.44 6.97
N ILE A 38 -22.27 34.28 8.06
CA ILE A 38 -21.76 33.66 9.30
C ILE A 38 -21.44 32.17 9.04
N ILE A 39 -22.33 31.48 8.30
CA ILE A 39 -22.06 30.07 7.90
C ILE A 39 -20.82 29.97 7.01
N ASP A 40 -20.72 30.86 6.00
CA ASP A 40 -19.55 30.92 5.14
C ASP A 40 -18.28 31.14 5.95
N ALA A 41 -18.32 32.02 6.96
CA ALA A 41 -17.18 32.26 7.84
C ALA A 41 -16.82 31.00 8.67
N ILE A 42 -17.80 30.32 9.26
CA ILE A 42 -17.57 29.05 9.96
C ILE A 42 -17.05 27.99 8.97
N GLY A 43 -17.59 27.95 7.75
CA GLY A 43 -17.12 27.07 6.67
C GLY A 43 -15.65 27.31 6.31
N GLN A 44 -15.19 28.56 6.38
CA GLN A 44 -13.76 28.88 6.17
C GLN A 44 -12.89 28.29 7.29
N LEU A 45 -13.35 28.24 8.54
CA LEU A 45 -12.63 27.59 9.65
C LEU A 45 -12.52 26.07 9.47
N ILE A 46 -13.54 25.43 8.88
CA ILE A 46 -13.52 23.98 8.58
C ILE A 46 -12.65 23.65 7.35
N GLY A 47 -12.18 24.66 6.63
CA GLY A 47 -11.32 24.44 5.48
C GLY A 47 -12.08 24.40 4.15
N MET A 48 -13.22 25.09 4.01
CA MET A 48 -13.83 25.33 2.70
C MET A 48 -12.94 26.18 1.80
N ARG A 49 -13.18 26.11 0.47
CA ARG A 49 -12.41 26.87 -0.51
C ARG A 49 -12.60 28.36 -0.29
N ALA A 50 -11.50 29.10 -0.14
CA ALA A 50 -11.53 30.54 -0.04
C ALA A 50 -11.76 31.20 -1.42
N SER A 51 -12.52 32.31 -1.44
CA SER A 51 -12.66 33.22 -2.58
C SER A 51 -12.25 34.64 -2.18
N SER A 52 -11.69 35.39 -3.12
CA SER A 52 -11.44 36.82 -2.96
C SER A 52 -12.71 37.61 -2.65
N ASP A 53 -13.88 37.12 -3.09
CA ASP A 53 -15.19 37.73 -2.90
C ASP A 53 -15.62 37.79 -1.43
N PHE A 54 -15.00 36.95 -0.59
CA PHE A 54 -15.20 37.00 0.84
C PHE A 54 -14.49 38.16 1.52
N VAL A 55 -13.55 38.84 0.85
CA VAL A 55 -12.88 39.99 1.41
C VAL A 55 -13.75 41.25 1.19
N ARG A 56 -14.02 41.98 2.29
CA ARG A 56 -14.82 43.21 2.24
C ARG A 56 -14.24 44.18 1.20
N HIS A 57 -15.09 44.78 0.40
CA HIS A 57 -14.69 45.68 -0.67
C HIS A 57 -13.84 46.84 -0.14
N GLY A 58 -12.67 47.01 -0.71
CA GLY A 58 -11.67 48.02 -0.31
C GLY A 58 -10.65 47.56 0.73
N GLU A 59 -10.82 46.33 1.29
CA GLU A 59 -9.93 45.78 2.29
C GLU A 59 -8.88 44.84 1.68
N LYS A 60 -7.75 44.67 2.37
CA LYS A 60 -6.63 43.84 1.91
C LYS A 60 -6.82 42.38 2.26
N LYS A 61 -7.47 42.09 3.39
CA LYS A 61 -7.72 40.75 3.89
C LYS A 61 -8.94 40.66 4.78
N ALA A 62 -9.57 39.52 4.78
CA ALA A 62 -10.54 39.08 5.78
C ALA A 62 -9.87 38.14 6.79
N VAL A 63 -10.30 38.17 8.04
CA VAL A 63 -9.79 37.32 9.13
C VAL A 63 -10.97 36.69 9.85
N ILE A 64 -10.93 35.37 9.99
CA ILE A 64 -11.90 34.58 10.76
C ILE A 64 -11.11 33.83 11.81
N GLU A 65 -11.55 33.93 13.07
CA GLU A 65 -10.97 33.22 14.20
C GLU A 65 -12.06 32.47 14.96
N GLY A 66 -11.78 31.24 15.32
CA GLY A 66 -12.67 30.40 16.13
C GLY A 66 -11.91 29.82 17.31
N ILE A 67 -12.49 29.89 18.49
CA ILE A 67 -12.00 29.19 19.69
C ILE A 67 -12.91 28.00 19.93
N PHE A 68 -12.29 26.80 19.93
CA PHE A 68 -12.97 25.52 20.11
C PHE A 68 -12.52 24.88 21.42
N ASP A 69 -13.45 24.40 22.20
CA ASP A 69 -13.21 23.48 23.28
C ASP A 69 -13.10 22.07 22.70
N ILE A 70 -12.02 21.37 23.04
CA ILE A 70 -11.66 20.06 22.47
C ILE A 70 -11.50 18.96 23.51
N ASP A 71 -11.80 19.20 24.77
CA ASP A 71 -11.60 18.28 25.91
C ASP A 71 -12.21 16.88 25.62
N GLU A 72 -13.39 16.83 25.04
CA GLU A 72 -14.10 15.60 24.72
C GLU A 72 -13.66 14.95 23.38
N SER A 73 -12.87 15.63 22.56
CA SER A 73 -12.50 15.15 21.21
C SER A 73 -11.14 14.44 21.18
N LYS A 74 -11.10 13.18 21.59
CA LYS A 74 -9.87 12.36 21.60
C LYS A 74 -9.22 12.24 20.22
N ASP A 75 -10.04 12.15 19.16
CA ASP A 75 -9.55 11.99 17.79
C ASP A 75 -8.88 13.27 17.28
N ALA A 76 -9.47 14.45 17.54
CA ALA A 76 -8.85 15.72 17.21
C ALA A 76 -7.52 15.92 17.96
N ILE A 77 -7.46 15.59 19.25
CA ILE A 77 -6.23 15.65 20.06
C ILE A 77 -5.15 14.71 19.48
N HIS A 78 -5.52 13.50 19.08
CA HIS A 78 -4.59 12.55 18.48
C HIS A 78 -4.02 13.08 17.15
N ILE A 79 -4.87 13.65 16.29
CA ILE A 79 -4.45 14.26 15.02
C ILE A 79 -3.49 15.43 15.26
N LEU A 80 -3.80 16.32 16.22
CA LEU A 80 -2.96 17.47 16.57
C LEU A 80 -1.58 17.04 17.06
N LYS A 81 -1.51 16.02 17.92
CA LYS A 81 -0.24 15.45 18.40
C LYS A 81 0.60 14.88 17.26
N ASN A 82 -0.02 14.23 16.27
CA ASN A 82 0.69 13.70 15.09
C ASN A 82 1.20 14.80 14.15
N MET A 83 0.71 16.04 14.32
CA MET A 83 1.17 17.23 13.57
C MET A 83 2.18 18.08 14.35
N ASP A 84 2.63 17.62 15.52
CA ASP A 84 3.50 18.39 16.44
C ASP A 84 2.89 19.75 16.82
N ILE A 85 1.55 19.81 16.96
CA ILE A 85 0.85 21.00 17.44
C ILE A 85 0.54 20.81 18.92
N ASP A 86 1.14 21.65 19.74
CA ASP A 86 0.92 21.62 21.18
C ASP A 86 -0.50 22.09 21.51
N VAL A 87 -1.15 21.32 22.38
CA VAL A 87 -2.45 21.64 22.97
C VAL A 87 -2.18 21.79 24.46
N ASP A 88 -1.81 22.99 24.87
CA ASP A 88 -1.44 23.32 26.26
C ASP A 88 -2.66 23.51 27.18
N GLU A 89 -3.84 23.74 26.62
CA GLU A 89 -5.11 23.91 27.29
C GLU A 89 -6.20 23.21 26.48
N ASP A 90 -7.36 22.95 27.06
CA ASP A 90 -8.50 22.28 26.42
C ASP A 90 -9.11 23.08 25.25
N PHE A 91 -8.43 24.13 24.80
CA PHE A 91 -8.89 25.05 23.77
C PHE A 91 -7.99 25.03 22.54
N LEU A 92 -8.64 25.09 21.38
CA LEU A 92 -8.00 25.18 20.08
C LEU A 92 -8.34 26.51 19.39
N LEU A 93 -7.35 27.33 19.12
CA LEU A 93 -7.51 28.54 18.32
C LEU A 93 -7.30 28.21 16.83
N VAL A 94 -8.35 28.35 16.05
CA VAL A 94 -8.30 28.20 14.59
C VAL A 94 -8.45 29.56 13.94
N LYS A 95 -7.50 29.92 13.04
CA LYS A 95 -7.52 31.19 12.34
C LYS A 95 -7.39 30.99 10.84
N ARG A 96 -8.25 31.71 10.10
CA ARG A 96 -8.21 31.77 8.64
C ARG A 96 -8.02 33.21 8.17
N GLU A 97 -6.99 33.46 7.37
CA GLU A 97 -6.79 34.75 6.70
C GLU A 97 -7.02 34.55 5.19
N ILE A 98 -7.87 35.38 4.60
CA ILE A 98 -8.16 35.37 3.16
C ILE A 98 -7.75 36.71 2.60
N PHE A 99 -6.87 36.73 1.59
CA PHE A 99 -6.36 37.95 0.97
C PHE A 99 -7.14 38.30 -0.30
N SER A 100 -7.27 39.57 -0.58
CA SER A 100 -7.90 40.09 -1.83
C SER A 100 -7.22 39.55 -3.10
N SER A 101 -5.99 39.06 -3.01
CA SER A 101 -5.28 38.34 -4.09
C SER A 101 -5.76 36.92 -4.34
N GLY A 102 -6.72 36.41 -3.59
CA GLY A 102 -7.19 35.02 -3.64
C GLY A 102 -6.35 34.01 -2.87
N LYS A 103 -5.21 34.44 -2.28
CA LYS A 103 -4.42 33.55 -1.40
C LYS A 103 -5.11 33.43 -0.05
N SER A 104 -4.89 32.32 0.65
CA SER A 104 -5.37 32.14 2.02
C SER A 104 -4.35 31.44 2.90
N LEU A 105 -4.38 31.74 4.19
CA LEU A 105 -3.50 31.20 5.21
C LEU A 105 -4.35 30.57 6.32
N CYS A 106 -3.97 29.38 6.75
CA CYS A 106 -4.60 28.65 7.86
C CYS A 106 -3.62 28.57 9.02
N LYS A 107 -4.10 28.78 10.22
CA LYS A 107 -3.32 28.60 11.44
C LYS A 107 -4.13 27.84 12.50
N ILE A 108 -3.45 26.98 13.24
CA ILE A 108 -3.94 26.31 14.45
C ILE A 108 -2.95 26.64 15.56
N ASN A 109 -3.44 27.18 16.69
CA ASN A 109 -2.60 27.66 17.80
C ASN A 109 -1.41 28.50 17.34
N ASN A 110 -1.68 29.46 16.42
CA ASN A 110 -0.69 30.33 15.77
C ASN A 110 0.33 29.61 14.84
N GLN A 111 0.34 28.29 14.74
CA GLN A 111 1.17 27.55 13.79
C GLN A 111 0.50 27.50 12.42
N THR A 112 1.27 27.73 11.34
CA THR A 112 0.75 27.68 9.97
C THR A 112 0.59 26.22 9.54
N VAL A 113 -0.60 25.86 9.09
CA VAL A 113 -0.93 24.51 8.63
C VAL A 113 -1.44 24.51 7.19
N THR A 114 -1.42 23.35 6.54
CA THR A 114 -2.06 23.21 5.23
C THR A 114 -3.58 23.19 5.35
N LEU A 115 -4.27 23.51 4.25
CA LEU A 115 -5.74 23.42 4.20
C LEU A 115 -6.24 21.99 4.45
N GLN A 116 -5.46 21.00 4.02
CA GLN A 116 -5.79 19.59 4.19
C GLN A 116 -5.69 19.18 5.67
N ASP A 117 -4.69 19.66 6.37
CA ASP A 117 -4.48 19.36 7.78
C ASP A 117 -5.50 20.06 8.67
N LEU A 118 -5.79 21.36 8.37
CA LEU A 118 -6.90 22.05 9.00
C LEU A 118 -8.20 21.26 8.87
N ARG A 119 -8.52 20.79 7.66
CA ARG A 119 -9.74 20.04 7.39
C ARG A 119 -9.80 18.71 8.16
N LYS A 120 -8.68 18.00 8.31
CA LYS A 120 -8.64 16.75 9.10
C LYS A 120 -9.02 17.00 10.56
N VAL A 121 -8.44 18.03 11.18
CA VAL A 121 -8.75 18.37 12.59
C VAL A 121 -10.19 18.83 12.75
N MET A 122 -10.62 19.75 11.89
CA MET A 122 -11.93 20.39 12.04
C MET A 122 -13.12 19.46 11.76
N LEU A 123 -12.94 18.42 10.92
CA LEU A 123 -13.97 17.39 10.69
C LEU A 123 -14.30 16.57 11.95
N GLU A 124 -13.36 16.47 12.90
CA GLU A 124 -13.59 15.80 14.18
C GLU A 124 -14.27 16.71 15.22
N LEU A 125 -14.26 18.03 15.00
CA LEU A 125 -14.81 19.01 15.94
C LEU A 125 -16.18 19.52 15.52
N LEU A 126 -16.34 19.90 14.26
CA LEU A 126 -17.55 20.59 13.79
C LEU A 126 -18.03 20.00 12.47
N ASP A 127 -19.29 19.60 12.44
CA ASP A 127 -19.99 19.15 11.23
C ASP A 127 -20.94 20.25 10.74
N ILE A 128 -20.94 20.54 9.44
CA ILE A 128 -21.88 21.49 8.84
C ILE A 128 -22.89 20.71 8.00
N HIS A 129 -24.18 21.02 8.18
CA HIS A 129 -25.25 20.52 7.36
C HIS A 129 -25.96 21.67 6.62
N GLY A 130 -25.86 21.69 5.28
CA GLY A 130 -26.44 22.74 4.43
C GLY A 130 -26.03 22.66 2.96
N GLN A 131 -26.30 23.70 2.19
CA GLN A 131 -26.03 23.74 0.72
C GLN A 131 -24.56 23.58 0.34
N HIS A 132 -23.63 23.81 1.24
CA HIS A 132 -22.18 23.76 0.99
C HIS A 132 -21.48 22.53 1.59
N GLU A 133 -22.23 21.50 1.92
CA GLU A 133 -21.77 20.34 2.69
C GLU A 133 -20.75 19.45 1.96
N THR A 134 -19.70 19.12 2.69
CA THR A 134 -18.89 17.93 2.42
C THR A 134 -19.57 16.70 3.05
N GLN A 135 -20.64 16.26 2.43
CA GLN A 135 -21.57 15.23 2.92
C GLN A 135 -20.87 13.89 3.20
N SER A 136 -20.21 13.77 4.35
CA SER A 136 -19.54 12.51 4.74
C SER A 136 -20.54 11.36 4.84
N LEU A 137 -21.74 11.62 5.40
CA LEU A 137 -22.81 10.62 5.54
C LEU A 137 -23.39 10.14 4.21
N LEU A 138 -23.34 10.96 3.16
CA LEU A 138 -23.82 10.57 1.81
C LEU A 138 -22.78 9.79 1.01
N LYS A 139 -21.50 9.81 1.42
CA LYS A 139 -20.45 9.10 0.70
C LYS A 139 -20.44 7.64 1.10
N GLN A 140 -20.69 6.77 0.14
CA GLN A 140 -20.74 5.32 0.29
C GLN A 140 -19.56 4.73 1.07
N LYS A 141 -18.37 5.31 0.93
CA LYS A 141 -17.15 4.83 1.60
C LYS A 141 -17.21 4.91 3.14
N TYR A 142 -18.10 5.72 3.71
CA TYR A 142 -18.26 5.85 5.17
C TYR A 142 -19.40 5.00 5.74
N HIS A 143 -20.25 4.40 4.89
CA HIS A 143 -21.43 3.66 5.36
C HIS A 143 -21.05 2.44 6.21
N LEU A 144 -19.96 1.76 5.89
CA LEU A 144 -19.45 0.65 6.69
C LEU A 144 -18.98 1.14 8.08
N THR A 145 -18.21 2.21 8.12
CA THR A 145 -17.73 2.82 9.36
C THR A 145 -18.91 3.26 10.25
N LEU A 146 -19.98 3.81 9.65
CA LEU A 146 -21.19 4.17 10.38
C LEU A 146 -21.87 2.95 11.01
N LEU A 147 -21.96 1.84 10.27
CA LEU A 147 -22.52 0.60 10.78
C LEU A 147 -21.67 0.04 11.93
N ASP A 148 -20.35 0.04 11.77
CA ASP A 148 -19.42 -0.46 12.80
C ASP A 148 -19.46 0.44 14.06
N ASN A 149 -19.53 1.77 13.91
CA ASN A 149 -19.68 2.70 15.03
C ASN A 149 -21.02 2.50 15.76
N TYR A 150 -22.12 2.26 15.05
CA TYR A 150 -23.42 1.97 15.68
C TYR A 150 -23.40 0.66 16.46
N ALA A 151 -22.60 -0.31 16.04
CA ALA A 151 -22.43 -1.56 16.76
C ALA A 151 -21.71 -1.39 18.10
N GLU A 152 -20.98 -0.30 18.29
CA GLU A 152 -20.11 -0.06 19.45
C GLU A 152 -19.10 -1.22 19.64
N SER A 153 -19.12 -1.90 20.80
CA SER A 153 -18.20 -3.00 21.11
C SER A 153 -18.74 -4.40 20.77
N ARG A 154 -19.94 -4.52 20.15
CA ARG A 154 -20.63 -5.83 19.99
C ARG A 154 -19.84 -6.89 19.25
N TYR A 155 -18.99 -6.51 18.31
CA TYR A 155 -18.12 -7.41 17.56
C TYR A 155 -16.68 -6.89 17.39
N GLN A 156 -16.24 -6.06 18.34
CA GLN A 156 -14.88 -5.48 18.30
C GLN A 156 -13.80 -6.55 18.24
N ASP A 157 -13.93 -7.63 19.03
CA ASP A 157 -12.97 -8.74 19.02
C ASP A 157 -12.86 -9.42 17.63
N LEU A 158 -13.99 -9.52 16.90
CA LEU A 158 -13.98 -10.07 15.54
C LEU A 158 -13.33 -9.10 14.54
N LEU A 159 -13.57 -7.81 14.71
CA LEU A 159 -12.98 -6.76 13.87
C LEU A 159 -11.46 -6.72 14.07
N ASP A 160 -11.00 -6.75 15.31
CA ASP A 160 -9.57 -6.76 15.65
C ASP A 160 -8.89 -8.03 15.11
N LYS A 161 -9.55 -9.18 15.27
CA LYS A 161 -9.08 -10.45 14.72
C LYS A 161 -9.00 -10.41 13.19
N TYR A 162 -10.00 -9.81 12.52
CA TYR A 162 -9.99 -9.64 11.09
C TYR A 162 -8.83 -8.75 10.63
N HIS A 163 -8.65 -7.60 11.27
CA HIS A 163 -7.56 -6.66 10.98
C HIS A 163 -6.20 -7.34 11.11
N GLN A 164 -5.97 -8.05 12.21
CA GLN A 164 -4.72 -8.77 12.45
C GLN A 164 -4.47 -9.85 11.38
N THR A 165 -5.49 -10.66 11.07
CA THR A 165 -5.37 -11.73 10.06
C THR A 165 -5.11 -11.14 8.68
N PHE A 166 -5.80 -10.06 8.32
CA PHE A 166 -5.61 -9.36 7.05
C PHE A 166 -4.23 -8.70 6.93
N GLN A 167 -3.74 -8.08 7.99
CA GLN A 167 -2.39 -7.50 8.01
C GLN A 167 -1.32 -8.58 7.80
N ASN A 168 -1.45 -9.74 8.46
CA ASN A 168 -0.55 -10.88 8.28
C ASN A 168 -0.58 -11.39 6.82
N TYR A 169 -1.77 -11.57 6.26
CA TYR A 169 -1.95 -11.94 4.85
C TYR A 169 -1.26 -10.94 3.91
N LYS A 170 -1.50 -9.65 4.10
CA LYS A 170 -0.93 -8.57 3.28
C LYS A 170 0.59 -8.49 3.39
N ALA A 171 1.14 -8.67 4.59
CA ALA A 171 2.58 -8.70 4.82
C ALA A 171 3.24 -9.85 4.07
N LYS A 172 2.67 -11.06 4.15
CA LYS A 172 3.17 -12.24 3.44
C LYS A 172 3.02 -12.13 1.92
N LYS A 173 1.92 -11.57 1.43
CA LYS A 173 1.73 -11.28 -0.01
C LYS A 173 2.80 -10.33 -0.53
N LYS A 174 3.12 -9.27 0.23
CA LYS A 174 4.18 -8.34 -0.12
C LYS A 174 5.56 -9.00 -0.10
N GLU A 175 5.85 -9.84 0.89
CA GLU A 175 7.09 -10.61 0.97
C GLU A 175 7.29 -11.47 -0.29
N LEU A 176 6.22 -12.12 -0.78
CA LEU A 176 6.26 -12.90 -2.03
C LEU A 176 6.49 -12.00 -3.26
N GLU A 177 5.80 -10.87 -3.37
CA GLU A 177 5.96 -9.90 -4.47
C GLU A 177 7.40 -9.34 -4.54
N ASP A 178 7.99 -9.01 -3.39
CA ASP A 178 9.37 -8.53 -3.28
C ASP A 178 10.36 -9.62 -3.70
N LEU A 179 10.11 -10.87 -3.35
CA LEU A 179 10.87 -12.03 -3.75
C LEU A 179 10.72 -12.30 -5.28
N GLU A 180 9.54 -12.37 -5.83
CA GLU A 180 9.28 -12.65 -7.25
C GLU A 180 9.80 -11.55 -8.19
N SER A 181 9.85 -10.30 -7.75
CA SER A 181 10.38 -9.20 -8.56
C SER A 181 11.88 -9.31 -8.82
N ALA A 182 12.63 -10.04 -7.98
CA ALA A 182 14.06 -10.29 -8.12
C ALA A 182 14.40 -11.42 -9.14
N ASP A 183 13.43 -12.18 -9.65
CA ASP A 183 13.64 -13.57 -10.10
C ASP A 183 13.51 -13.87 -11.58
N GLN A 184 12.82 -13.11 -12.41
CA GLN A 184 12.63 -13.48 -13.83
C GLN A 184 13.96 -13.65 -14.62
N ALA A 185 15.02 -12.95 -14.23
CA ALA A 185 16.34 -13.05 -14.86
C ALA A 185 17.15 -14.27 -14.35
N LEU A 186 16.89 -14.72 -13.11
CA LEU A 186 17.61 -15.83 -12.47
C LEU A 186 17.13 -17.21 -12.99
N LEU A 187 15.83 -17.40 -13.15
CA LEU A 187 15.24 -18.66 -13.63
C LEU A 187 15.70 -19.04 -15.04
N GLN A 188 15.79 -18.07 -15.97
CA GLN A 188 16.31 -18.31 -17.34
C GLN A 188 17.79 -18.74 -17.34
N ARG A 189 18.53 -18.40 -16.30
CA ARG A 189 19.94 -18.72 -16.15
C ARG A 189 20.18 -20.10 -15.51
N LEU A 190 19.21 -20.57 -14.72
CA LEU A 190 19.34 -21.81 -13.93
C LEU A 190 19.62 -23.05 -14.81
N ASP A 191 18.87 -23.24 -15.89
CA ASP A 191 19.02 -24.39 -16.80
C ASP A 191 20.40 -24.42 -17.43
N LEU A 192 20.91 -23.25 -17.84
CA LEU A 192 22.26 -23.14 -18.38
C LEU A 192 23.34 -23.48 -17.33
N MET A 193 23.13 -23.00 -16.09
CA MET A 193 24.05 -23.26 -14.97
C MET A 193 24.08 -24.74 -14.60
N LYS A 194 22.91 -25.41 -14.57
CA LYS A 194 22.82 -26.85 -14.34
C LYS A 194 23.55 -27.66 -15.42
N PHE A 195 23.32 -27.33 -16.67
CA PHE A 195 24.06 -27.95 -17.80
C PHE A 195 25.57 -27.78 -17.68
N GLN A 196 26.05 -26.58 -17.37
CA GLN A 196 27.48 -26.30 -17.19
C GLN A 196 28.06 -27.06 -15.99
N LEU A 197 27.32 -27.13 -14.89
CA LEU A 197 27.75 -27.86 -13.69
C LEU A 197 27.85 -29.35 -13.97
N GLU A 198 26.87 -29.94 -14.68
CA GLU A 198 26.89 -31.35 -15.08
C GLU A 198 28.10 -31.68 -15.96
N GLU A 199 28.36 -30.89 -17.02
CA GLU A 199 29.49 -31.07 -17.92
C GLU A 199 30.84 -30.99 -17.17
N LEU A 200 31.00 -30.03 -16.26
CA LEU A 200 32.24 -29.89 -15.49
C LEU A 200 32.38 -31.00 -14.43
N SER A 201 31.26 -31.47 -13.88
CA SER A 201 31.24 -32.57 -12.89
C SER A 201 31.61 -33.91 -13.53
N GLU A 202 31.07 -34.22 -14.72
CA GLU A 202 31.42 -35.41 -15.50
C GLU A 202 32.86 -35.42 -15.93
N ALA A 203 33.45 -34.25 -16.15
CA ALA A 203 34.83 -34.11 -16.52
C ALA A 203 35.83 -34.49 -15.41
N HIS A 204 35.42 -34.58 -14.15
CA HIS A 204 36.27 -34.97 -13.01
C HIS A 204 37.62 -34.24 -12.98
N LEU A 205 37.60 -32.93 -13.05
CA LEU A 205 38.77 -32.07 -13.16
C LEU A 205 39.72 -32.20 -11.94
N LYS A 206 41.04 -32.27 -12.21
CA LYS A 206 42.05 -32.32 -11.15
C LYS A 206 43.13 -31.27 -11.42
N GLU A 207 43.55 -30.58 -10.35
CA GLU A 207 44.65 -29.62 -10.45
C GLU A 207 45.97 -30.29 -10.92
N GLY A 208 46.69 -29.62 -11.82
CA GLY A 208 47.97 -30.10 -12.33
C GLY A 208 47.86 -31.33 -13.23
N GLU A 209 46.64 -31.70 -13.72
CA GLU A 209 46.43 -32.88 -14.55
C GLU A 209 47.01 -32.70 -15.95
N ILE A 210 46.92 -31.53 -16.54
CA ILE A 210 47.47 -31.23 -17.88
C ILE A 210 48.98 -31.37 -17.89
N GLU A 211 49.67 -30.77 -16.93
CA GLU A 211 51.11 -30.81 -16.82
C GLU A 211 51.63 -32.26 -16.63
N ARG A 212 50.92 -33.07 -15.87
CA ARG A 212 51.24 -34.50 -15.69
C ARG A 212 51.05 -35.27 -17.00
N LEU A 213 49.92 -35.09 -17.66
CA LEU A 213 49.63 -35.73 -18.94
C LEU A 213 50.61 -35.32 -20.00
N GLU A 214 51.07 -34.06 -20.08
CA GLU A 214 52.12 -33.62 -21.02
C GLU A 214 53.43 -34.35 -20.78
N ILE A 215 53.82 -34.53 -19.54
CA ILE A 215 55.06 -35.26 -19.18
C ILE A 215 54.91 -36.73 -19.55
N ASP A 216 53.79 -37.35 -19.19
CA ASP A 216 53.55 -38.79 -19.44
C ASP A 216 53.44 -39.09 -20.95
N ILE A 217 52.70 -38.27 -21.70
CA ILE A 217 52.58 -38.38 -23.16
C ILE A 217 53.99 -38.27 -23.81
N LYS A 218 54.83 -37.29 -23.45
CA LYS A 218 56.19 -37.14 -23.96
C LYS A 218 57.07 -38.35 -23.65
N ARG A 219 56.91 -38.90 -22.44
CA ARG A 219 57.64 -40.11 -22.03
C ARG A 219 57.30 -41.30 -22.91
N ILE A 220 55.96 -41.53 -23.08
CA ILE A 220 55.46 -42.66 -23.90
C ILE A 220 55.86 -42.46 -25.39
N GLN A 221 55.74 -41.27 -25.96
CA GLN A 221 56.12 -40.94 -27.32
C GLN A 221 57.67 -41.12 -27.55
N ASN A 222 58.47 -40.83 -26.52
CA ASN A 222 59.88 -41.08 -26.57
C ASN A 222 60.23 -42.60 -26.52
N SER A 223 59.47 -43.36 -25.69
CA SER A 223 59.58 -44.81 -25.66
C SER A 223 59.17 -45.45 -27.00
N GLU A 224 58.12 -44.92 -27.65
CA GLU A 224 57.70 -45.32 -29.01
C GLU A 224 58.84 -45.14 -30.04
N LYS A 225 59.41 -43.90 -30.05
CA LYS A 225 60.51 -43.61 -30.96
C LYS A 225 61.76 -44.51 -30.74
N LEU A 226 62.08 -44.77 -29.46
CA LEU A 226 63.14 -45.65 -29.06
C LEU A 226 62.87 -47.10 -29.52
N SER A 227 61.62 -47.59 -29.24
CA SER A 227 61.20 -48.92 -29.66
C SER A 227 61.28 -49.10 -31.20
N LEU A 228 60.78 -48.10 -31.97
CA LEU A 228 60.90 -48.11 -33.41
C LEU A 228 62.38 -48.12 -33.91
N ALA A 229 63.23 -47.29 -33.26
CA ALA A 229 64.67 -47.23 -33.64
C ALA A 229 65.38 -48.53 -33.30
N LEU A 230 65.11 -49.12 -32.13
CA LEU A 230 65.69 -50.42 -31.74
C LEU A 230 65.20 -51.53 -32.66
N ASN A 231 63.89 -51.56 -32.99
CA ASN A 231 63.35 -52.55 -33.92
C ASN A 231 64.02 -52.44 -35.33
N ASN A 232 64.10 -51.23 -35.86
CA ASN A 232 64.74 -51.01 -37.15
C ASN A 232 66.24 -51.40 -37.14
N ALA A 233 66.98 -51.08 -36.07
CA ALA A 233 68.36 -51.46 -35.90
C ALA A 233 68.56 -53.00 -35.83
N HIS A 234 67.67 -53.64 -35.01
CA HIS A 234 67.69 -55.10 -34.88
C HIS A 234 67.28 -55.79 -36.19
N MET A 235 66.30 -55.31 -36.96
CA MET A 235 65.89 -55.82 -38.24
C MET A 235 67.09 -55.74 -39.27
N THR A 236 67.87 -54.66 -39.24
CA THR A 236 69.05 -54.50 -40.10
C THR A 236 70.08 -55.61 -39.88
N LEU A 237 70.14 -56.20 -38.68
CA LEU A 237 71.02 -57.30 -38.29
C LEU A 237 70.39 -58.67 -38.43
N THR A 238 69.03 -58.78 -38.57
CA THR A 238 68.31 -60.08 -38.54
C THR A 238 67.45 -60.40 -39.76
N ASP A 239 67.17 -59.44 -40.65
CA ASP A 239 66.30 -59.63 -41.82
C ASP A 239 66.99 -60.44 -42.93
N GLU A 240 66.22 -60.85 -43.97
CA GLU A 240 66.75 -61.55 -45.13
C GLU A 240 67.83 -60.69 -45.79
N ASN A 241 69.09 -61.24 -45.92
CA ASN A 241 70.32 -60.53 -46.31
C ASN A 241 70.88 -59.59 -45.21
N ALA A 242 70.74 -59.95 -43.97
CA ALA A 242 71.33 -59.21 -42.86
C ALA A 242 72.87 -59.03 -43.05
N ILE A 243 73.38 -57.96 -42.40
CA ILE A 243 74.81 -57.70 -42.44
C ILE A 243 75.59 -58.88 -41.85
N THR A 244 75.06 -59.48 -40.79
CA THR A 244 75.70 -60.68 -40.18
C THR A 244 75.79 -61.87 -41.14
N ASP A 245 74.72 -62.18 -41.89
CA ASP A 245 74.68 -63.24 -42.86
C ASP A 245 75.71 -63.01 -43.98
N ARG A 246 75.81 -61.80 -44.48
CA ARG A 246 76.77 -61.41 -45.51
C ARG A 246 78.18 -61.45 -45.02
N LEU A 247 78.44 -61.10 -43.76
CA LEU A 247 79.79 -61.24 -43.19
C LEU A 247 80.16 -62.73 -43.01
N TYR A 248 79.16 -63.55 -42.59
CA TYR A 248 79.40 -64.98 -42.51
C TYR A 248 79.69 -65.63 -43.88
N GLU A 249 78.94 -65.26 -44.92
CA GLU A 249 79.22 -65.67 -46.31
C GLU A 249 80.64 -65.21 -46.78
N LEU A 250 81.01 -63.96 -46.51
CA LEU A 250 82.32 -63.45 -46.83
C LEU A 250 83.43 -64.19 -46.09
N SER A 251 83.25 -64.51 -44.80
CA SER A 251 84.20 -65.34 -44.04
C SER A 251 84.38 -66.74 -44.68
N ASN A 252 83.26 -67.38 -45.13
CA ASN A 252 83.32 -68.68 -45.79
C ASN A 252 84.02 -68.57 -47.15
N HIS A 253 83.80 -67.50 -47.92
CA HIS A 253 84.56 -67.27 -49.17
C HIS A 253 86.08 -67.08 -48.94
N LEU A 254 86.46 -66.35 -47.89
CA LEU A 254 87.83 -66.13 -47.47
C LEU A 254 88.48 -67.45 -46.99
N LEU A 255 87.71 -68.35 -46.33
CA LEU A 255 88.18 -69.67 -45.99
C LEU A 255 88.53 -70.46 -47.21
N THR A 256 87.61 -70.47 -48.22
CA THR A 256 87.86 -71.17 -49.52
C THR A 256 89.10 -70.58 -50.28
N ILE A 257 89.28 -69.26 -50.19
CA ILE A 257 90.48 -68.61 -50.81
C ILE A 257 91.73 -69.01 -50.06
N ASN A 258 91.73 -69.09 -48.73
CA ASN A 258 92.85 -69.51 -47.91
C ASN A 258 93.28 -70.97 -48.20
N ASP A 259 92.33 -71.87 -48.53
CA ASP A 259 92.61 -73.22 -48.96
C ASP A 259 93.40 -73.27 -50.27
N ILE A 260 93.24 -72.24 -51.14
CA ILE A 260 93.91 -72.16 -52.43
C ILE A 260 95.23 -71.42 -52.29
N VAL A 261 95.32 -70.34 -51.47
CA VAL A 261 96.49 -69.52 -51.24
C VAL A 261 96.77 -69.40 -49.74
N PRO A 262 97.49 -70.34 -49.13
CA PRO A 262 97.67 -70.39 -47.68
C PRO A 262 98.37 -69.11 -47.10
N ASN A 263 97.94 -68.69 -45.91
CA ASN A 263 98.47 -67.59 -45.05
C ASN A 263 98.39 -66.17 -45.66
N LYS A 264 97.76 -65.98 -46.80
CA LYS A 264 97.77 -64.65 -47.47
C LYS A 264 96.61 -63.76 -46.93
N TYR A 265 95.49 -64.34 -46.55
CA TYR A 265 94.32 -63.63 -46.17
C TYR A 265 93.83 -63.99 -44.73
N ASP A 266 94.65 -64.71 -43.96
CA ASP A 266 94.31 -65.15 -42.60
C ASP A 266 93.91 -63.99 -41.71
N LYS A 267 94.66 -62.92 -41.72
CA LYS A 267 94.36 -61.72 -40.93
C LYS A 267 93.05 -61.07 -41.36
N LEU A 268 92.75 -61.00 -42.64
CA LEU A 268 91.49 -60.43 -43.15
C LEU A 268 90.30 -61.29 -42.74
N LYS A 269 90.48 -62.62 -42.78
CA LYS A 269 89.44 -63.52 -42.28
C LYS A 269 89.23 -63.38 -40.80
N GLU A 270 90.25 -63.28 -40.00
CA GLU A 270 90.20 -63.07 -38.55
C GLU A 270 89.51 -61.74 -38.22
N ASP A 271 89.83 -60.67 -38.93
CA ASP A 271 89.16 -59.35 -38.77
C ASP A 271 87.65 -59.43 -39.13
N ILE A 272 87.25 -60.17 -40.20
CA ILE A 272 85.85 -60.39 -40.58
C ILE A 272 85.11 -61.24 -39.57
N ASP A 273 85.71 -62.30 -39.07
CA ASP A 273 85.16 -63.13 -38.04
C ASP A 273 84.95 -62.33 -36.72
N GLN A 274 85.89 -61.46 -36.39
CA GLN A 274 85.76 -60.57 -35.23
C GLN A 274 84.66 -59.56 -35.41
N PHE A 275 84.46 -58.95 -36.60
CA PHE A 275 83.32 -58.09 -36.88
C PHE A 275 81.97 -58.86 -36.82
N TYR A 276 81.94 -60.11 -37.29
CA TYR A 276 80.77 -60.95 -37.19
C TYR A 276 80.34 -61.14 -35.73
N TYR A 277 81.24 -61.46 -34.83
CA TYR A 277 80.94 -61.67 -33.41
C TYR A 277 80.53 -60.35 -32.71
N ILE A 278 81.19 -59.24 -33.08
CA ILE A 278 80.80 -57.93 -32.56
C ILE A 278 79.34 -57.58 -32.93
N LEU A 279 78.94 -57.89 -34.18
CA LEU A 279 77.57 -57.63 -34.61
C LEU A 279 76.56 -58.62 -34.02
N GLU A 280 76.96 -59.87 -33.80
CA GLU A 280 76.08 -60.83 -33.05
C GLU A 280 75.86 -60.38 -31.60
N ASP A 281 76.93 -59.89 -30.93
CA ASP A 281 76.77 -59.33 -29.57
C ASP A 281 75.86 -58.08 -29.60
N ALA A 282 76.08 -57.18 -30.56
CA ALA A 282 75.21 -55.99 -30.72
C ALA A 282 73.74 -56.37 -31.02
N LYS A 283 73.52 -57.43 -31.80
CA LYS A 283 72.14 -57.93 -32.03
C LYS A 283 71.49 -58.39 -30.77
N HIS A 284 72.17 -59.08 -29.87
CA HIS A 284 71.63 -59.50 -28.57
C HIS A 284 71.40 -58.30 -27.69
N GLU A 285 72.28 -57.33 -27.60
CA GLU A 285 72.13 -56.14 -26.81
C GLU A 285 70.91 -55.32 -27.27
N LEU A 286 70.73 -55.12 -28.58
CA LEU A 286 69.56 -54.44 -29.14
C LEU A 286 68.28 -55.20 -28.89
N TYR A 287 68.30 -56.52 -28.93
CA TYR A 287 67.14 -57.34 -28.62
C TYR A 287 66.70 -57.21 -27.10
N ASP A 288 67.67 -57.31 -26.20
CA ASP A 288 67.47 -57.18 -24.81
C ASP A 288 66.90 -55.79 -24.45
N GLU A 289 67.44 -54.72 -25.06
CA GLU A 289 66.91 -53.35 -24.85
C GLU A 289 65.53 -53.19 -25.48
N MET A 290 65.21 -53.80 -26.60
CA MET A 290 63.91 -53.80 -27.24
C MET A 290 62.82 -54.47 -26.35
N VAL A 291 63.21 -55.65 -25.76
CA VAL A 291 62.29 -56.35 -24.84
C VAL A 291 62.01 -55.54 -23.53
N ASN A 292 63.02 -54.79 -23.06
CA ASN A 292 62.90 -53.96 -21.86
C ASN A 292 62.25 -52.61 -22.13
N THR A 293 62.01 -52.20 -23.39
CA THR A 293 61.35 -50.95 -23.73
C THR A 293 59.86 -51.20 -23.88
N GLU A 294 59.09 -50.95 -22.76
CA GLU A 294 57.62 -51.01 -22.74
C GLU A 294 57.07 -49.79 -23.47
N PHE A 295 56.24 -50.03 -24.47
CA PHE A 295 55.39 -49.05 -25.17
C PHE A 295 53.96 -49.59 -25.24
N ASP A 296 53.02 -48.84 -24.65
CA ASP A 296 51.59 -49.18 -24.68
C ASP A 296 50.82 -48.09 -25.44
N GLU A 297 50.36 -48.41 -26.64
CA GLU A 297 49.60 -47.53 -27.51
C GLU A 297 48.20 -47.21 -26.93
N GLN A 298 47.60 -48.10 -26.15
CA GLN A 298 46.31 -47.87 -25.57
C GLN A 298 46.41 -46.77 -24.52
N VAL A 299 47.42 -46.83 -23.68
CA VAL A 299 47.65 -45.81 -22.63
C VAL A 299 47.96 -44.43 -23.26
N LEU A 300 48.70 -44.41 -24.38
CA LEU A 300 48.94 -43.14 -25.09
C LEU A 300 47.63 -42.54 -25.61
N ASN A 301 46.78 -43.33 -26.27
CA ASN A 301 45.51 -42.91 -26.81
C ASN A 301 44.56 -42.43 -25.70
N GLU A 302 44.54 -43.09 -24.52
CA GLU A 302 43.77 -42.66 -23.38
C GLU A 302 44.24 -41.30 -22.86
N TYR A 303 45.54 -41.10 -22.72
CA TYR A 303 46.11 -39.83 -22.25
C TYR A 303 45.87 -38.69 -23.24
N GLU A 304 46.02 -38.93 -24.53
CA GLU A 304 45.72 -37.95 -25.58
C GLU A 304 44.25 -37.60 -25.65
N SER A 305 43.35 -38.56 -25.50
CA SER A 305 41.90 -38.34 -25.43
C SER A 305 41.52 -37.50 -24.21
N ARG A 306 42.13 -37.80 -23.06
CA ARG A 306 41.94 -37.02 -21.83
C ARG A 306 42.46 -35.60 -21.96
N MET A 307 43.66 -35.44 -22.53
CA MET A 307 44.26 -34.13 -22.80
C MET A 307 43.38 -33.30 -23.74
N ASN A 308 42.83 -33.91 -24.80
CA ASN A 308 41.91 -33.26 -25.72
C ASN A 308 40.63 -32.80 -25.04
N LEU A 309 40.03 -33.59 -24.14
CA LEU A 309 38.86 -33.23 -23.33
C LEU A 309 39.14 -31.98 -22.48
N LEU A 310 40.26 -32.00 -21.74
CA LEU A 310 40.64 -30.88 -20.86
C LEU A 310 40.90 -29.59 -21.66
N ASN A 311 41.61 -29.69 -22.79
CA ASN A 311 41.88 -28.55 -23.68
C ASN A 311 40.60 -28.00 -24.33
N ASN A 312 39.62 -28.84 -24.67
CA ASN A 312 38.33 -28.42 -25.18
C ASN A 312 37.55 -27.65 -24.13
N LEU A 313 37.53 -28.10 -22.87
CA LEU A 313 36.91 -27.40 -21.76
C LEU A 313 37.58 -26.04 -21.51
N LYS A 314 38.92 -25.98 -21.47
CA LYS A 314 39.67 -24.70 -21.37
C LYS A 314 39.25 -23.73 -22.45
N ARG A 315 39.18 -24.17 -23.70
CA ARG A 315 38.80 -23.33 -24.85
C ARG A 315 37.35 -22.90 -24.80
N LYS A 316 36.43 -23.80 -24.41
CA LYS A 316 35.01 -23.52 -24.32
C LYS A 316 34.71 -22.47 -23.25
N TYR A 317 35.33 -22.58 -22.10
CA TYR A 317 35.07 -21.71 -20.95
C TYR A 317 36.04 -20.52 -20.82
N GLY A 318 37.16 -20.52 -21.60
CA GLY A 318 38.16 -19.47 -21.52
C GLY A 318 38.90 -19.41 -20.18
N LYS A 319 39.02 -20.56 -19.48
CA LYS A 319 39.56 -20.69 -18.12
C LYS A 319 40.56 -21.83 -18.01
N ASP A 320 41.52 -21.71 -17.10
CA ASP A 320 42.40 -22.81 -16.74
C ASP A 320 41.71 -23.83 -15.82
N ILE A 321 42.30 -25.04 -15.68
CA ILE A 321 41.68 -26.14 -14.91
C ILE A 321 41.39 -25.74 -13.46
N SER A 322 42.29 -25.04 -12.80
CA SER A 322 42.06 -24.51 -11.44
C SER A 322 40.89 -23.52 -11.39
N GLU A 323 40.81 -22.64 -12.38
CA GLU A 323 39.69 -21.68 -12.51
C GLU A 323 38.38 -22.38 -12.87
N LEU A 324 38.41 -23.50 -13.63
CA LEU A 324 37.20 -24.31 -13.91
C LEU A 324 36.69 -25.02 -12.67
N ILE A 325 37.56 -25.53 -11.82
CA ILE A 325 37.21 -26.12 -10.53
C ILE A 325 36.53 -25.08 -9.63
N ALA A 326 37.15 -23.90 -9.49
CA ALA A 326 36.55 -22.80 -8.72
C ALA A 326 35.20 -22.32 -9.32
N TYR A 327 35.11 -22.33 -10.68
CA TYR A 327 33.85 -21.99 -11.37
C TYR A 327 32.76 -23.04 -11.11
N GLN A 328 33.10 -24.32 -11.08
CA GLN A 328 32.20 -25.41 -10.73
C GLN A 328 31.64 -25.25 -9.33
N GLU A 329 32.49 -24.93 -8.35
CA GLU A 329 32.04 -24.64 -6.98
C GLU A 329 31.11 -23.42 -6.92
N LYS A 330 31.43 -22.36 -7.65
CA LYS A 330 30.59 -21.17 -7.74
C LYS A 330 29.22 -21.49 -8.33
N LEU A 331 29.15 -22.24 -9.44
CA LEU A 331 27.90 -22.67 -10.05
C LEU A 331 27.04 -23.48 -9.07
N ASN A 332 27.65 -24.44 -8.37
CA ASN A 332 26.96 -25.25 -7.38
C ASN A 332 26.36 -24.40 -6.24
N ASN A 333 27.09 -23.43 -5.74
CA ASN A 333 26.62 -22.51 -4.71
C ASN A 333 25.50 -21.59 -5.21
N GLU A 334 25.55 -21.12 -6.45
CA GLU A 334 24.50 -20.30 -7.05
C GLU A 334 23.22 -21.12 -7.30
N ILE A 335 23.32 -22.34 -7.82
CA ILE A 335 22.19 -23.25 -8.03
C ILE A 335 21.51 -23.58 -6.71
N ASN A 336 22.25 -23.94 -5.67
CA ASN A 336 21.70 -24.22 -4.34
C ASN A 336 20.94 -23.03 -3.75
N LYS A 337 21.43 -21.80 -3.97
CA LYS A 337 20.71 -20.59 -3.54
C LYS A 337 19.38 -20.45 -4.28
N ILE A 338 19.34 -20.69 -5.58
CA ILE A 338 18.12 -20.57 -6.39
C ILE A 338 17.11 -21.68 -6.01
N GLU A 339 17.55 -22.91 -5.81
CA GLU A 339 16.67 -24.02 -5.41
C GLU A 339 16.07 -23.83 -4.01
N ASN A 340 16.85 -23.33 -3.05
CA ASN A 340 16.34 -22.93 -1.73
C ASN A 340 15.30 -21.82 -1.83
N TYR A 341 15.46 -20.92 -2.79
CA TYR A 341 14.53 -19.84 -3.07
C TYR A 341 13.21 -20.36 -3.65
N GLU A 342 13.21 -21.26 -4.64
CA GLU A 342 11.98 -21.88 -5.17
C GLU A 342 11.21 -22.63 -4.09
N GLN A 343 11.90 -23.33 -3.22
CA GLN A 343 11.28 -24.00 -2.08
C GLN A 343 10.63 -23.00 -1.10
N SER A 344 11.35 -21.90 -0.81
CA SER A 344 10.84 -20.83 0.07
C SER A 344 9.62 -20.12 -0.54
N THR A 345 9.62 -19.83 -1.84
CA THR A 345 8.47 -19.21 -2.52
C THR A 345 7.27 -20.14 -2.57
N SER A 346 7.46 -21.45 -2.77
CA SER A 346 6.37 -22.43 -2.73
C SER A 346 5.74 -22.51 -1.34
N GLN A 347 6.53 -22.58 -0.29
CA GLN A 347 6.05 -22.56 1.09
C GLN A 347 5.30 -21.28 1.42
N LEU A 348 5.84 -20.12 0.98
CA LEU A 348 5.21 -18.83 1.19
C LEU A 348 3.85 -18.71 0.47
N ARG A 349 3.72 -19.28 -0.73
CA ARG A 349 2.43 -19.35 -1.44
C ARG A 349 1.40 -20.21 -0.69
N GLU A 350 1.81 -21.31 -0.10
CA GLU A 350 0.93 -22.16 0.73
C GLU A 350 0.49 -21.41 2.00
N GLU A 351 1.42 -20.74 2.68
CA GLU A 351 1.10 -19.88 3.84
C GLU A 351 0.10 -18.77 3.48
N ILE A 352 0.32 -18.08 2.35
CA ILE A 352 -0.57 -17.03 1.85
C ILE A 352 -1.97 -17.59 1.58
N ASN A 353 -2.09 -18.76 0.95
CA ASN A 353 -3.38 -19.40 0.70
C ASN A 353 -4.09 -19.78 2.01
N ALA A 354 -3.35 -20.27 2.98
CA ALA A 354 -3.91 -20.58 4.30
C ALA A 354 -4.40 -19.32 5.02
N LEU A 355 -3.61 -18.25 5.01
CA LEU A 355 -3.99 -16.95 5.57
C LEU A 355 -5.18 -16.32 4.84
N TYR A 356 -5.23 -16.41 3.51
CA TYR A 356 -6.38 -15.95 2.73
C TYR A 356 -7.67 -16.65 3.14
N ASN A 357 -7.64 -17.97 3.30
CA ASN A 357 -8.80 -18.73 3.76
C ASN A 357 -9.23 -18.30 5.18
N GLN A 358 -8.28 -18.05 6.07
CA GLN A 358 -8.58 -17.52 7.41
C GLN A 358 -9.21 -16.11 7.35
N VAL A 359 -8.70 -15.22 6.47
CA VAL A 359 -9.30 -13.88 6.24
C VAL A 359 -10.74 -14.03 5.79
N ILE A 360 -11.03 -14.93 4.85
CA ILE A 360 -12.39 -15.16 4.36
C ILE A 360 -13.29 -15.73 5.47
N GLU A 361 -12.82 -16.69 6.26
CA GLU A 361 -13.58 -17.29 7.36
C GLU A 361 -13.95 -16.24 8.43
N VAL A 362 -12.96 -15.47 8.93
CA VAL A 362 -13.19 -14.41 9.91
C VAL A 362 -14.05 -13.30 9.31
N GLY A 363 -13.82 -12.95 8.03
CA GLY A 363 -14.63 -11.97 7.30
C GLY A 363 -16.09 -12.38 7.15
N GLN A 364 -16.39 -13.66 6.93
CA GLN A 364 -17.76 -14.19 6.90
C GLN A 364 -18.43 -14.12 8.28
N ALA A 365 -17.69 -14.43 9.34
CA ALA A 365 -18.19 -14.31 10.70
C ALA A 365 -18.52 -12.85 11.06
N LEU A 366 -17.63 -11.92 10.69
CA LEU A 366 -17.84 -10.47 10.86
C LEU A 366 -19.03 -9.98 10.04
N SER A 367 -19.14 -10.38 8.77
CA SER A 367 -20.28 -10.05 7.91
C SER A 367 -21.62 -10.49 8.50
N LYS A 368 -21.66 -11.68 9.09
CA LYS A 368 -22.87 -12.18 9.76
C LYS A 368 -23.30 -11.30 10.92
N GLN A 369 -22.37 -10.84 11.75
CA GLN A 369 -22.67 -9.91 12.85
C GLN A 369 -23.09 -8.54 12.32
N ARG A 370 -22.38 -8.00 11.34
CA ARG A 370 -22.73 -6.74 10.67
C ARG A 370 -24.16 -6.74 10.12
N ARG A 371 -24.61 -7.86 9.53
CA ARG A 371 -25.98 -8.00 9.00
C ARG A 371 -27.06 -8.02 10.10
N ILE A 372 -26.73 -8.52 11.30
CA ILE A 372 -27.64 -8.45 12.44
C ILE A 372 -27.81 -7.00 12.88
N VAL A 373 -26.70 -6.31 13.12
CA VAL A 373 -26.68 -4.91 13.51
C VAL A 373 -27.29 -3.99 12.44
N ALA A 374 -27.05 -4.30 11.15
CA ALA A 374 -27.62 -3.55 10.03
C ALA A 374 -29.16 -3.59 10.00
N ARG A 375 -29.79 -4.69 10.42
CA ARG A 375 -31.25 -4.76 10.52
C ARG A 375 -31.77 -3.86 11.64
N GLU A 376 -31.13 -3.89 12.79
CA GLU A 376 -31.49 -3.02 13.93
C GLU A 376 -31.32 -1.55 13.56
N LEU A 377 -30.18 -1.20 12.95
CA LEU A 377 -29.90 0.16 12.49
C LEU A 377 -30.91 0.61 11.44
N ARG A 378 -31.24 -0.25 10.47
CA ARG A 378 -32.26 0.05 9.46
C ARG A 378 -33.60 0.40 10.12
N ASP A 379 -34.07 -0.44 11.04
CA ASP A 379 -35.36 -0.24 11.71
C ASP A 379 -35.36 1.04 12.55
N HIS A 380 -34.23 1.34 13.21
CA HIS A 380 -34.07 2.59 13.95
C HIS A 380 -34.09 3.82 13.02
N ILE A 381 -33.33 3.79 11.90
CA ILE A 381 -33.33 4.89 10.92
C ILE A 381 -34.72 5.11 10.32
N VAL A 382 -35.40 4.03 9.94
CA VAL A 382 -36.76 4.13 9.38
C VAL A 382 -37.73 4.76 10.40
N SER A 383 -37.67 4.35 11.67
CA SER A 383 -38.49 4.94 12.75
C SER A 383 -38.22 6.44 12.88
N GLU A 384 -36.95 6.85 12.90
CA GLU A 384 -36.59 8.26 13.01
C GLU A 384 -37.06 9.10 11.81
N ILE A 385 -36.93 8.57 10.60
CA ILE A 385 -37.42 9.23 9.39
C ILE A 385 -38.95 9.35 9.39
N GLN A 386 -39.67 8.32 9.86
CA GLN A 386 -41.12 8.35 9.97
C GLN A 386 -41.60 9.39 11.02
N ASN A 387 -40.88 9.55 12.13
CA ASN A 387 -41.12 10.60 13.13
C ASN A 387 -40.99 12.00 12.51
N LEU A 388 -40.16 12.20 11.50
CA LEU A 388 -40.00 13.44 10.74
C LEU A 388 -41.05 13.59 9.60
N GLN A 389 -42.19 12.93 9.71
CA GLN A 389 -43.32 13.00 8.77
C GLN A 389 -43.05 12.43 7.38
N MET A 390 -42.12 11.48 7.26
CA MET A 390 -41.85 10.71 6.03
C MET A 390 -42.36 9.26 6.20
N LYS A 391 -43.69 9.09 6.34
CA LYS A 391 -44.32 7.83 6.74
C LYS A 391 -44.08 6.66 5.80
N ASP A 392 -43.90 6.96 4.52
CA ASP A 392 -43.71 5.95 3.45
C ASP A 392 -42.25 5.67 3.14
N ALA A 393 -41.32 6.32 3.83
CA ALA A 393 -39.89 6.12 3.60
C ALA A 393 -39.46 4.71 3.98
N ASN A 394 -38.63 4.12 3.13
CA ASN A 394 -38.03 2.80 3.31
C ASN A 394 -36.52 2.88 3.12
N LEU A 395 -35.78 2.12 3.91
CA LEU A 395 -34.32 2.07 3.88
C LEU A 395 -33.84 0.61 3.82
N GLU A 396 -32.80 0.37 3.05
CA GLU A 396 -32.10 -0.92 2.98
C GLU A 396 -30.60 -0.69 3.15
N ILE A 397 -29.96 -1.52 3.96
CA ILE A 397 -28.50 -1.58 4.07
C ILE A 397 -28.04 -2.75 3.22
N SER A 398 -27.50 -2.43 2.06
CA SER A 398 -27.06 -3.38 1.04
C SER A 398 -25.61 -3.81 1.29
N PHE A 399 -25.36 -5.12 1.15
CA PHE A 399 -24.03 -5.72 1.27
C PHE A 399 -23.64 -6.33 -0.07
N LYS A 400 -22.58 -5.84 -0.68
CA LYS A 400 -22.04 -6.34 -1.94
C LYS A 400 -20.69 -6.98 -1.69
N LYS A 401 -20.51 -8.24 -2.10
CA LYS A 401 -19.23 -8.94 -1.95
C LYS A 401 -18.15 -8.25 -2.78
N LEU A 402 -16.98 -8.05 -2.20
CA LEU A 402 -15.80 -7.56 -2.89
C LEU A 402 -15.15 -8.71 -3.69
N GLU A 403 -14.46 -8.38 -4.76
CA GLU A 403 -13.64 -9.34 -5.52
C GLU A 403 -12.45 -9.81 -4.69
N GLU A 404 -11.76 -8.90 -3.99
CA GLU A 404 -10.71 -9.19 -3.03
C GLU A 404 -11.05 -8.57 -1.67
N PRO A 405 -10.69 -9.24 -0.56
CA PRO A 405 -10.85 -8.68 0.78
C PRO A 405 -9.97 -7.44 0.94
N ASN A 406 -10.44 -6.48 1.73
CA ASN A 406 -9.68 -5.29 2.11
C ASN A 406 -9.54 -5.21 3.64
N ILE A 407 -8.92 -4.14 4.15
CA ILE A 407 -8.72 -3.93 5.60
C ILE A 407 -10.04 -3.86 6.35
N ASP A 408 -11.11 -3.39 5.71
CA ASP A 408 -12.42 -3.17 6.34
C ASP A 408 -13.33 -4.40 6.26
N GLY A 409 -13.00 -5.42 5.46
CA GLY A 409 -13.76 -6.65 5.33
C GLY A 409 -13.81 -7.26 3.95
N ILE A 410 -14.80 -8.13 3.74
CA ILE A 410 -15.03 -8.87 2.49
C ILE A 410 -16.21 -8.32 1.68
N GLU A 411 -16.88 -7.28 2.19
CA GLU A 411 -18.09 -6.71 1.59
C GLU A 411 -18.05 -5.19 1.61
N PHE A 412 -18.64 -4.60 0.59
CA PHE A 412 -18.95 -3.19 0.51
C PHE A 412 -20.37 -2.96 1.03
N VAL A 413 -20.55 -1.96 1.92
CA VAL A 413 -21.84 -1.62 2.53
C VAL A 413 -22.35 -0.32 1.97
N GLU A 414 -23.63 -0.29 1.58
CA GLU A 414 -24.29 0.89 1.05
C GLU A 414 -25.68 1.08 1.64
N PHE A 415 -26.01 2.29 2.11
CA PHE A 415 -27.33 2.67 2.54
C PHE A 415 -28.14 3.15 1.34
N LEU A 416 -29.24 2.47 1.08
CA LEU A 416 -30.20 2.78 0.01
C LEU A 416 -31.51 3.21 0.61
N ILE A 417 -32.11 4.27 0.07
CA ILE A 417 -33.37 4.82 0.58
C ILE A 417 -34.37 5.05 -0.56
N SER A 418 -35.64 4.89 -0.22
CA SER A 418 -36.78 5.33 -1.01
C SER A 418 -37.62 6.27 -0.14
N PRO A 419 -37.69 7.58 -0.45
CA PRO A 419 -38.46 8.53 0.33
C PRO A 419 -39.98 8.30 0.27
N ASN A 420 -40.48 7.79 -0.85
CA ASN A 420 -41.90 7.67 -1.15
C ASN A 420 -42.29 6.25 -1.58
N LYS A 421 -43.52 5.86 -1.26
CA LYS A 421 -44.04 4.55 -1.67
C LYS A 421 -44.07 4.40 -3.18
N GLY A 422 -43.48 3.30 -3.67
CA GLY A 422 -43.42 2.98 -5.12
C GLY A 422 -42.21 3.53 -5.84
N GLU A 423 -41.36 4.32 -5.19
CA GLU A 423 -40.07 4.70 -5.73
C GLU A 423 -39.02 3.60 -5.53
N PRO A 424 -38.06 3.45 -6.47
CA PRO A 424 -36.95 2.51 -6.28
C PRO A 424 -36.00 2.98 -5.20
N LEU A 425 -35.36 2.04 -4.51
CA LEU A 425 -34.26 2.33 -3.61
C LEU A 425 -33.09 2.96 -4.38
N LYS A 426 -32.58 4.07 -3.90
CA LYS A 426 -31.46 4.83 -4.46
C LYS A 426 -30.43 5.14 -3.39
N SER A 427 -29.17 5.34 -3.81
CA SER A 427 -28.12 5.85 -2.91
C SER A 427 -28.53 7.20 -2.33
N LEU A 428 -28.17 7.47 -1.08
CA LEU A 428 -28.50 8.71 -0.37
C LEU A 428 -28.13 9.98 -1.16
N ASN A 429 -27.03 9.96 -1.89
CA ASN A 429 -26.55 11.08 -2.71
C ASN A 429 -27.38 11.34 -3.99
N LYS A 430 -28.35 10.47 -4.31
CA LYS A 430 -29.23 10.61 -5.48
C LYS A 430 -30.64 11.07 -5.15
N ILE A 431 -30.86 11.52 -3.92
CA ILE A 431 -32.15 12.09 -3.50
C ILE A 431 -32.27 13.49 -4.10
N ALA A 432 -33.35 13.73 -4.83
CA ALA A 432 -33.54 14.96 -5.61
C ALA A 432 -34.13 16.14 -4.80
N SER A 433 -34.86 15.87 -3.70
CA SER A 433 -35.53 16.90 -2.90
C SER A 433 -34.65 17.34 -1.74
N GLY A 434 -34.33 18.64 -1.68
CA GLY A 434 -33.52 19.21 -0.60
C GLY A 434 -34.18 19.04 0.77
N GLY A 435 -35.48 19.27 0.90
CA GLY A 435 -36.20 19.10 2.18
C GLY A 435 -36.29 17.64 2.64
N GLU A 436 -36.43 16.68 1.74
CA GLU A 436 -36.40 15.25 2.09
C GLU A 436 -35.00 14.83 2.55
N LEU A 437 -33.99 15.24 1.80
CA LEU A 437 -32.60 14.97 2.17
C LEU A 437 -32.25 15.54 3.55
N SER A 438 -32.66 16.78 3.84
CA SER A 438 -32.42 17.42 5.13
C SER A 438 -33.05 16.66 6.30
N ARG A 439 -34.29 16.17 6.15
CA ARG A 439 -34.94 15.34 7.17
C ARG A 439 -34.26 13.99 7.37
N ILE A 440 -33.88 13.32 6.28
CA ILE A 440 -33.14 12.06 6.34
C ILE A 440 -31.80 12.27 7.05
N MET A 441 -31.09 13.33 6.71
CA MET A 441 -29.81 13.66 7.33
C MET A 441 -29.96 13.98 8.82
N LEU A 442 -31.02 14.70 9.22
CA LEU A 442 -31.32 14.96 10.62
C LEU A 442 -31.59 13.65 11.37
N ALA A 443 -32.37 12.73 10.81
CA ALA A 443 -32.62 11.40 11.38
C ALA A 443 -31.32 10.59 11.52
N LEU A 444 -30.49 10.55 10.50
CA LEU A 444 -29.19 9.87 10.57
C LEU A 444 -28.28 10.50 11.63
N LYS A 445 -28.19 11.82 11.66
CA LYS A 445 -27.36 12.53 12.66
C LYS A 445 -27.83 12.28 14.08
N SER A 446 -29.14 12.24 14.34
CA SER A 446 -29.68 11.96 15.69
C SER A 446 -29.28 10.56 16.19
N ILE A 447 -29.09 9.60 15.30
CA ILE A 447 -28.67 8.23 15.66
C ILE A 447 -27.15 8.17 15.90
N PHE A 448 -26.36 8.82 15.04
CA PHE A 448 -24.92 8.70 15.05
C PHE A 448 -24.20 9.74 15.93
N VAL A 449 -24.91 10.71 16.51
CA VAL A 449 -24.31 11.76 17.34
C VAL A 449 -23.52 11.19 18.52
N LYS A 450 -24.02 10.12 19.13
CA LYS A 450 -23.39 9.48 20.30
C LYS A 450 -22.12 8.68 19.94
N SER A 451 -21.99 8.26 18.69
CA SER A 451 -20.89 7.38 18.25
C SER A 451 -19.75 8.12 17.57
N ARG A 452 -19.89 9.43 17.34
CA ARG A 452 -18.85 10.29 16.78
C ARG A 452 -18.37 11.27 17.85
N GLY A 453 -17.08 11.41 18.02
CA GLY A 453 -16.46 12.38 18.93
C GLY A 453 -16.63 13.85 18.53
N GLN A 454 -17.59 14.17 17.65
CA GLN A 454 -17.90 15.53 17.23
C GLN A 454 -18.51 16.33 18.39
N THR A 455 -18.04 17.56 18.58
CA THR A 455 -18.46 18.42 19.68
C THR A 455 -19.51 19.44 19.28
N ALA A 456 -19.70 19.69 17.97
CA ALA A 456 -20.68 20.65 17.47
C ALA A 456 -21.25 20.26 16.10
N ILE A 457 -22.52 20.62 15.87
CA ILE A 457 -23.18 20.56 14.54
C ILE A 457 -23.78 21.91 14.20
N LEU A 458 -23.59 22.36 12.96
CA LEU A 458 -24.24 23.51 12.37
C LEU A 458 -25.30 23.06 11.35
N PHE A 459 -26.54 23.47 11.53
CA PHE A 459 -27.65 23.23 10.59
C PHE A 459 -27.98 24.51 9.82
N ASP A 460 -27.91 24.44 8.49
CA ASP A 460 -28.29 25.51 7.58
C ASP A 460 -29.43 25.06 6.66
N GLU A 461 -30.49 25.92 6.56
CA GLU A 461 -31.65 25.71 5.70
C GLU A 461 -32.35 24.33 5.86
N VAL A 462 -32.19 23.67 7.00
CA VAL A 462 -32.80 22.35 7.26
C VAL A 462 -34.32 22.45 7.28
N ASP A 463 -34.85 23.65 7.56
CA ASP A 463 -36.26 24.00 7.64
C ASP A 463 -36.88 24.38 6.26
N SER A 464 -36.12 24.29 5.17
CA SER A 464 -36.60 24.59 3.81
C SER A 464 -37.71 23.63 3.39
N GLY A 465 -38.88 24.18 3.05
CA GLY A 465 -40.05 23.41 2.63
C GLY A 465 -40.77 22.64 3.74
N VAL A 466 -40.51 22.96 5.02
CA VAL A 466 -41.11 22.32 6.18
C VAL A 466 -42.07 23.30 6.88
N SER A 467 -43.22 22.82 7.33
CA SER A 467 -44.22 23.64 8.06
C SER A 467 -45.06 22.81 9.03
N GLY A 468 -45.75 23.47 9.93
CA GLY A 468 -46.70 22.85 10.86
C GLY A 468 -46.10 21.77 11.76
N GLN A 469 -46.69 20.58 11.77
CA GLN A 469 -46.25 19.48 12.64
C GLN A 469 -44.85 18.95 12.30
N ALA A 470 -44.47 19.00 11.01
CA ALA A 470 -43.14 18.55 10.60
C ALA A 470 -42.05 19.48 11.16
N ALA A 471 -42.29 20.80 11.17
CA ALA A 471 -41.39 21.79 11.78
C ALA A 471 -41.24 21.58 13.31
N GLN A 472 -42.34 21.26 13.99
CA GLN A 472 -42.31 20.96 15.43
C GLN A 472 -41.47 19.70 15.71
N LYS A 473 -41.69 18.60 14.98
CA LYS A 473 -40.93 17.36 15.14
C LYS A 473 -39.46 17.52 14.82
N MET A 474 -39.12 18.36 13.82
CA MET A 474 -37.75 18.71 13.51
C MET A 474 -37.08 19.49 14.65
N ALA A 475 -37.78 20.49 15.22
CA ALA A 475 -37.28 21.25 16.35
C ALA A 475 -37.04 20.38 17.59
N GLU A 476 -37.99 19.46 17.91
CA GLU A 476 -37.82 18.45 18.95
C GLU A 476 -36.55 17.61 18.70
N LYS A 477 -36.33 17.13 17.48
CA LYS A 477 -35.19 16.30 17.16
C LYS A 477 -33.83 17.06 17.22
N MET A 478 -33.83 18.34 16.84
CA MET A 478 -32.63 19.20 17.02
C MET A 478 -32.34 19.39 18.51
N ARG A 479 -33.37 19.52 19.34
CA ARG A 479 -33.23 19.62 20.78
C ARG A 479 -32.67 18.34 21.39
N ASP A 480 -33.17 17.15 20.97
CA ASP A 480 -32.63 15.85 21.40
C ASP A 480 -31.13 15.72 21.09
N ILE A 481 -30.69 16.19 19.91
CA ILE A 481 -29.27 16.21 19.53
C ILE A 481 -28.51 17.18 20.45
N ALA A 482 -29.09 18.33 20.77
CA ALA A 482 -28.44 19.36 21.56
C ALA A 482 -28.19 18.95 23.03
N GLU A 483 -28.80 17.86 23.51
CA GLU A 483 -28.50 17.27 24.82
C GLU A 483 -27.13 16.60 24.88
N TYR A 484 -26.54 16.26 23.72
CA TYR A 484 -25.29 15.51 23.62
C TYR A 484 -24.15 16.33 23.04
N ILE A 485 -24.47 17.24 22.12
CA ILE A 485 -23.48 18.09 21.45
C ILE A 485 -24.04 19.49 21.22
N GLN A 486 -23.16 20.46 21.00
CA GLN A 486 -23.60 21.81 20.64
C GLN A 486 -24.30 21.80 19.28
N VAL A 487 -25.50 22.37 19.21
CA VAL A 487 -26.25 22.55 17.97
C VAL A 487 -26.40 24.04 17.66
N ILE A 488 -25.92 24.45 16.50
CA ILE A 488 -26.09 25.80 15.94
C ILE A 488 -27.03 25.67 14.75
N CYS A 489 -28.15 26.39 14.73
CA CYS A 489 -29.15 26.29 13.66
C CYS A 489 -29.50 27.67 13.12
N ILE A 490 -29.52 27.84 11.80
CA ILE A 490 -30.15 28.98 11.15
C ILE A 490 -31.56 28.58 10.74
N SER A 491 -32.54 29.29 11.28
CA SER A 491 -33.94 28.97 11.01
C SER A 491 -34.81 30.21 10.91
N HIS A 492 -35.81 30.11 10.06
CA HIS A 492 -36.91 31.08 9.95
C HIS A 492 -38.20 30.58 10.60
N LEU A 493 -38.17 29.35 11.17
CA LEU A 493 -39.34 28.72 11.79
C LEU A 493 -39.47 29.11 13.28
N PRO A 494 -40.63 29.65 13.70
CA PRO A 494 -40.88 29.96 15.11
C PRO A 494 -40.83 28.71 16.00
N GLN A 495 -41.16 27.52 15.49
CA GLN A 495 -41.04 26.25 16.20
C GLN A 495 -39.62 25.96 16.66
N VAL A 496 -38.64 26.17 15.77
CA VAL A 496 -37.23 25.95 16.07
C VAL A 496 -36.69 27.01 17.02
N ALA A 497 -37.03 28.29 16.77
CA ALA A 497 -36.63 29.41 17.62
C ALA A 497 -37.17 29.31 19.04
N SER A 498 -38.41 28.83 19.21
CA SER A 498 -39.05 28.65 20.54
C SER A 498 -38.41 27.56 21.38
N MET A 499 -37.75 26.56 20.75
CA MET A 499 -37.04 25.48 21.43
C MET A 499 -35.58 25.80 21.77
N SER A 500 -35.04 26.91 21.26
CA SER A 500 -33.65 27.27 21.49
C SER A 500 -33.34 27.56 22.96
N ASP A 501 -32.14 27.17 23.39
CA ASP A 501 -31.53 27.62 24.64
C ASP A 501 -31.04 29.05 24.50
N HIS A 502 -30.37 29.34 23.40
CA HIS A 502 -29.80 30.64 23.02
C HIS A 502 -30.44 31.10 21.72
N HIS A 503 -31.02 32.29 21.71
CA HIS A 503 -31.62 32.85 20.50
C HIS A 503 -30.86 34.12 20.10
N LEU A 504 -30.18 34.08 18.98
CA LEU A 504 -29.38 35.18 18.44
C LEU A 504 -30.09 35.83 17.25
N LEU A 505 -30.43 37.11 17.37
CA LEU A 505 -31.02 37.92 16.30
C LEU A 505 -29.90 38.60 15.48
N ILE A 506 -29.89 38.32 14.18
CA ILE A 506 -28.98 38.95 13.22
C ILE A 506 -29.72 40.07 12.51
N SER A 507 -29.25 41.29 12.69
CA SER A 507 -29.83 42.50 12.11
C SER A 507 -28.82 43.30 11.28
N LYS A 508 -29.33 44.07 10.31
CA LYS A 508 -28.55 45.04 9.58
C LYS A 508 -28.75 46.41 10.16
N SER A 509 -27.66 47.14 10.37
CA SER A 509 -27.72 48.57 10.62
C SER A 509 -26.94 49.32 9.51
N SER A 510 -27.52 50.40 9.03
CA SER A 510 -26.86 51.28 8.06
C SER A 510 -26.39 52.54 8.79
N LYS A 511 -25.06 52.74 8.80
CA LYS A 511 -24.44 53.91 9.38
C LYS A 511 -23.45 54.48 8.35
N ASP A 512 -23.53 55.80 8.04
CA ASP A 512 -22.60 56.48 7.14
C ASP A 512 -22.47 55.86 5.76
N ASP A 513 -23.61 55.53 5.09
CA ASP A 513 -23.69 54.85 3.78
C ASP A 513 -23.05 53.45 3.74
N ARG A 514 -22.73 52.86 4.86
CA ARG A 514 -22.20 51.49 4.97
C ARG A 514 -23.15 50.61 5.77
N THR A 515 -23.34 49.36 5.30
CA THR A 515 -24.12 48.37 5.99
C THR A 515 -23.20 47.58 6.93
N THR A 516 -23.59 47.44 8.18
CA THR A 516 -22.95 46.57 9.19
C THR A 516 -23.91 45.54 9.71
N THR A 517 -23.43 44.36 10.00
CA THR A 517 -24.22 43.26 10.62
C THR A 517 -23.98 43.29 12.12
N GLN A 518 -25.03 43.21 12.90
CA GLN A 518 -25.01 43.12 14.36
C GLN A 518 -25.71 41.83 14.81
N VAL A 519 -25.23 41.26 15.92
CA VAL A 519 -25.82 40.08 16.56
C VAL A 519 -26.19 40.47 17.98
N GLN A 520 -27.43 40.14 18.38
CA GLN A 520 -27.96 40.37 19.71
C GLN A 520 -28.56 39.06 20.25
N GLU A 521 -28.21 38.68 21.46
CA GLU A 521 -28.89 37.60 22.17
C GLU A 521 -30.23 38.10 22.70
N LEU A 522 -31.30 37.34 22.40
CA LEU A 522 -32.67 37.67 22.81
C LEU A 522 -33.04 36.89 24.05
N ILE A 523 -33.42 37.59 25.12
CA ILE A 523 -33.81 37.03 26.41
C ILE A 523 -35.18 37.58 26.82
N GLY A 524 -36.02 36.74 27.47
CA GLY A 524 -37.29 37.16 28.01
C GLY A 524 -38.28 37.67 26.97
N ASP A 525 -38.79 38.89 27.14
CA ASP A 525 -39.79 39.50 26.25
C ASP A 525 -39.25 39.78 24.85
N ASP A 526 -37.95 40.08 24.67
CA ASP A 526 -37.33 40.29 23.36
C ASP A 526 -37.42 38.98 22.53
N LYS A 527 -37.19 37.81 23.14
CA LYS A 527 -37.37 36.51 22.51
C LYS A 527 -38.80 36.26 22.10
N VAL A 528 -39.76 36.63 22.97
CA VAL A 528 -41.20 36.53 22.67
C VAL A 528 -41.57 37.39 21.47
N ASP A 529 -41.10 38.66 21.44
CA ASP A 529 -41.40 39.59 20.36
C ASP A 529 -40.83 39.13 19.01
N GLU A 530 -39.64 38.60 18.99
CA GLU A 530 -39.06 38.05 17.75
C GLU A 530 -39.82 36.82 17.28
N ILE A 531 -40.16 35.86 18.15
CA ILE A 531 -40.98 34.70 17.79
C ILE A 531 -42.34 35.13 17.30
N ALA A 532 -42.99 36.12 17.95
CA ALA A 532 -44.23 36.68 17.49
C ALA A 532 -44.10 37.33 16.09
N ARG A 533 -42.99 38.02 15.82
CA ARG A 533 -42.64 38.56 14.48
C ARG A 533 -42.49 37.42 13.46
N MET A 534 -41.82 36.33 13.81
CA MET A 534 -41.68 35.16 12.95
C MET A 534 -43.01 34.48 12.62
N ILE A 535 -44.00 34.52 13.54
CA ILE A 535 -45.34 33.98 13.33
C ILE A 535 -46.18 34.88 12.42
N SER A 536 -46.17 36.20 12.66
CA SER A 536 -47.09 37.14 12.05
C SER A 536 -46.52 37.92 10.85
N GLY A 537 -45.22 37.88 10.66
CA GLY A 537 -44.53 38.74 9.69
C GLY A 537 -44.38 40.18 10.23
N ALA A 538 -44.83 41.19 9.46
CA ALA A 538 -44.52 42.61 9.73
C ALA A 538 -45.33 43.24 10.91
N SER A 539 -46.48 42.67 11.30
CA SER A 539 -47.36 43.27 12.34
C SER A 539 -47.50 42.33 13.53
N VAL A 540 -46.78 42.64 14.60
CA VAL A 540 -46.90 41.91 15.90
C VAL A 540 -48.17 42.40 16.63
N THR A 541 -49.05 41.47 17.01
CA THR A 541 -50.27 41.71 17.81
C THR A 541 -50.14 41.05 19.17
N ASP A 542 -50.99 41.48 20.12
CA ASP A 542 -51.01 40.85 21.45
C ASP A 542 -51.32 39.34 21.37
N LEU A 543 -52.18 38.94 20.45
CA LEU A 543 -52.50 37.52 20.22
C LEU A 543 -51.27 36.74 19.72
N THR A 544 -50.46 37.32 18.83
CA THR A 544 -49.23 36.65 18.34
C THR A 544 -48.16 36.57 19.42
N ARG A 545 -48.09 37.53 20.33
CA ARG A 545 -47.24 37.46 21.54
C ARG A 545 -47.69 36.36 22.49
N GLU A 546 -49.01 36.22 22.70
CA GLU A 546 -49.57 35.17 23.53
C GLU A 546 -49.25 33.78 22.95
N ASN A 547 -49.48 33.58 21.67
CA ASN A 547 -49.07 32.36 20.97
C ASN A 547 -47.58 32.06 21.09
N ALA A 548 -46.71 33.05 20.95
CA ALA A 548 -45.26 32.91 21.11
C ALA A 548 -44.90 32.47 22.55
N ARG A 549 -45.56 33.05 23.56
CA ARG A 549 -45.38 32.67 24.98
C ARG A 549 -45.84 31.22 25.23
N GLU A 550 -46.98 30.82 24.68
CA GLU A 550 -47.46 29.44 24.77
C GLU A 550 -46.48 28.45 24.13
N MET A 551 -45.97 28.77 22.94
CA MET A 551 -44.98 27.93 22.28
C MET A 551 -43.72 27.75 23.12
N ILE A 552 -43.17 28.83 23.68
CA ILE A 552 -42.00 28.78 24.57
C ILE A 552 -42.28 27.94 25.80
N GLN A 553 -43.42 28.18 26.49
CA GLN A 553 -43.80 27.45 27.70
C GLN A 553 -44.04 25.96 27.44
N HIS A 554 -44.71 25.62 26.33
CA HIS A 554 -44.93 24.24 25.93
C HIS A 554 -43.62 23.51 25.74
N ASN A 555 -42.68 24.14 25.05
CA ASN A 555 -41.36 23.57 24.74
C ASN A 555 -40.45 23.50 25.98
N GLN A 556 -40.60 24.41 26.96
CA GLN A 556 -39.91 24.33 28.27
C GLN A 556 -40.40 23.16 29.16
N ARG A 557 -41.63 22.67 28.97
CA ARG A 557 -42.16 21.50 29.70
C ARG A 557 -41.64 20.17 29.15
N HIS A 558 -41.06 20.18 27.97
CA HIS A 558 -40.37 19.03 27.35
C HIS A 558 -38.88 18.99 27.68
N ARG A 559 -38.41 19.88 28.57
CA ARG A 559 -37.11 19.80 29.25
C ARG A 559 -37.24 18.86 30.46
#